data_cf62bf87f2f485434f3f5c6f1656bd3e
#
_entry.id   cf62bf87f2f485434f3f5c6f1656bd3e
#
_cell.length_a   1.000
_cell.length_b   1.000
_cell.length_c   1.000
_cell.angle_alpha   90.00
_cell.angle_beta   90.00
_cell.angle_gamma   90.00
#
_symmetry.space_group_name_H-M   'P 1'
#
loop_
_entity.id
_entity.type
_entity.pdbx_description
1 polymer ?
#
loop_
_entity_poly.entity_id
_entity_poly.type
_entity_poly.pdbx_seq_one_letter_code
_entity_poly.pdbx_strand_id
1 'polypeptide(L)'
;MEYNFDKFKKILQEWNITLSDEQEWQFSTFYEMLVEKNKVMNLTAITEFDEVIEKHFLDSVSLGAVLGLKKELKVLDMGTGAGFPGIPLKIIYPDLQITLADSLNKRVTFLNEVIEALKLNGIEAIHARAEELARNAAYREQYDLCVSRAVANLSTLSEYCLPFVALNGMFVPYKSGEIEEEVEAAKKAIFLLGGELKQVHQFSFGENNLHRSFVLIEKKKKTPKTYPRKAGTPAKQPL
;
A
#
# COMPACT_ATOMS: atom_id res chain seq x y z
N MET A 1 18.95 -8.44 19.41
CA MET A 1 20.00 -7.72 18.66
C MET A 1 19.62 -6.25 18.64
N GLU A 2 20.59 -5.36 18.74
CA GLU A 2 20.33 -3.91 18.59
C GLU A 2 20.42 -3.59 17.09
N TYR A 3 19.31 -3.16 16.51
CA TYR A 3 19.23 -2.78 15.10
C TYR A 3 19.58 -1.31 14.94
N ASN A 4 20.39 -0.98 13.94
CA ASN A 4 20.77 0.41 13.69
C ASN A 4 19.77 1.11 12.75
N PHE A 5 19.03 2.06 13.30
CA PHE A 5 18.05 2.87 12.56
C PHE A 5 18.57 4.25 12.10
N ASP A 6 19.85 4.55 12.22
CA ASP A 6 20.40 5.89 11.95
C ASP A 6 20.12 6.33 10.50
N LYS A 7 20.34 5.44 9.53
CA LYS A 7 20.05 5.72 8.12
C LYS A 7 18.55 5.96 7.87
N PHE A 8 17.70 5.15 8.48
CA PHE A 8 16.26 5.29 8.41
C PHE A 8 15.80 6.64 8.97
N LYS A 9 16.24 6.95 10.18
CA LYS A 9 15.96 8.24 10.86
C LYS A 9 16.41 9.43 10.02
N LYS A 10 17.60 9.37 9.43
CA LYS A 10 18.13 10.44 8.58
C LYS A 10 17.22 10.75 7.40
N ILE A 11 16.79 9.73 6.65
CA ILE A 11 15.90 9.91 5.49
C ILE A 11 14.52 10.38 5.93
N LEU A 12 13.98 9.84 7.03
CA LEU A 12 12.71 10.31 7.59
C LEU A 12 12.74 11.79 7.98
N GLN A 13 13.87 12.26 8.55
CA GLN A 13 14.07 13.68 8.88
C GLN A 13 14.05 14.58 7.64
N GLU A 14 14.60 14.14 6.51
CA GLU A 14 14.51 14.86 5.23
C GLU A 14 13.04 15.01 4.77
N TRP A 15 12.18 14.10 5.18
CA TRP A 15 10.73 14.14 4.93
C TRP A 15 9.93 14.79 6.05
N ASN A 16 10.60 15.43 7.02
CA ASN A 16 10.01 16.04 8.22
C ASN A 16 9.24 15.03 9.10
N ILE A 17 9.68 13.78 9.12
CA ILE A 17 9.14 12.70 9.94
C ILE A 17 10.14 12.39 11.05
N THR A 18 9.68 12.40 12.30
CA THR A 18 10.47 12.02 13.47
C THR A 18 10.00 10.65 13.96
N LEU A 19 10.94 9.71 14.11
CA LEU A 19 10.68 8.39 14.65
C LEU A 19 10.75 8.42 16.18
N SER A 20 9.71 7.94 16.86
CA SER A 20 9.74 7.74 18.32
C SER A 20 10.37 6.39 18.69
N ASP A 21 10.78 6.25 19.97
CA ASP A 21 11.33 4.98 20.48
C ASP A 21 10.32 3.83 20.36
N GLU A 22 9.02 4.11 20.54
CA GLU A 22 7.95 3.13 20.36
C GLU A 22 7.85 2.68 18.89
N GLN A 23 7.90 3.62 17.95
CA GLN A 23 7.87 3.29 16.52
C GLN A 23 9.12 2.52 16.08
N GLU A 24 10.29 2.85 16.63
CA GLU A 24 11.52 2.09 16.39
C GLU A 24 11.41 0.65 16.89
N TRP A 25 10.86 0.46 18.09
CA TRP A 25 10.55 -0.87 18.62
C TRP A 25 9.53 -1.61 17.73
N GLN A 26 8.49 -0.93 17.25
CA GLN A 26 7.50 -1.53 16.34
C GLN A 26 8.14 -1.98 15.02
N PHE A 27 9.01 -1.18 14.42
CA PHE A 27 9.73 -1.56 13.19
C PHE A 27 10.68 -2.74 13.43
N SER A 28 11.43 -2.75 14.55
CA SER A 28 12.32 -3.87 14.92
C SER A 28 11.52 -5.15 15.08
N THR A 29 10.43 -5.12 15.83
CA THR A 29 9.56 -6.28 16.07
C THR A 29 8.92 -6.76 14.77
N PHE A 30 8.45 -5.85 13.92
CA PHE A 30 7.90 -6.22 12.60
C PHE A 30 8.94 -6.89 11.71
N TYR A 31 10.17 -6.38 11.69
CA TYR A 31 11.28 -7.01 10.97
C TYR A 31 11.52 -8.44 11.45
N GLU A 32 11.64 -8.66 12.76
CA GLU A 32 11.88 -9.99 13.33
C GLU A 32 10.75 -10.96 12.97
N MET A 33 9.50 -10.54 13.10
CA MET A 33 8.34 -11.36 12.74
C MET A 33 8.31 -11.67 11.23
N LEU A 34 8.66 -10.69 10.38
CA LEU A 34 8.72 -10.86 8.93
C LEU A 34 9.76 -11.93 8.55
N VAL A 35 10.97 -11.80 9.06
CA VAL A 35 12.09 -12.72 8.74
C VAL A 35 11.78 -14.13 9.26
N GLU A 36 11.25 -14.25 10.46
CA GLU A 36 10.89 -15.55 11.03
C GLU A 36 9.78 -16.23 10.22
N LYS A 37 8.71 -15.50 9.93
CA LYS A 37 7.58 -16.03 9.14
C LYS A 37 7.98 -16.33 7.70
N ASN A 38 8.92 -15.58 7.15
CA ASN A 38 9.41 -15.77 5.78
C ASN A 38 10.04 -17.14 5.56
N LYS A 39 10.62 -17.75 6.58
CA LYS A 39 11.20 -19.12 6.52
C LYS A 39 10.18 -20.17 6.07
N VAL A 40 8.89 -19.93 6.32
CA VAL A 40 7.81 -20.91 6.04
C VAL A 40 6.77 -20.42 5.05
N MET A 41 6.71 -19.09 4.74
CA MET A 41 5.63 -18.52 3.93
C MET A 41 6.06 -17.86 2.62
N ASN A 42 7.37 -17.65 2.41
CA ASN A 42 7.88 -16.90 1.25
C ASN A 42 7.15 -15.52 1.08
N LEU A 43 7.19 -14.71 2.13
CA LEU A 43 6.55 -13.40 2.16
C LEU A 43 7.30 -12.36 1.33
N THR A 44 8.63 -12.44 1.35
CA THR A 44 9.55 -11.54 0.64
C THR A 44 10.85 -12.27 0.25
N ALA A 45 11.48 -11.80 -0.82
CA ALA A 45 12.84 -12.22 -1.17
C ALA A 45 13.93 -11.44 -0.40
N ILE A 46 13.55 -10.37 0.31
CA ILE A 46 14.45 -9.44 1.00
C ILE A 46 14.36 -9.71 2.50
N THR A 47 15.47 -10.14 3.11
CA THR A 47 15.54 -10.52 4.53
C THR A 47 16.64 -9.82 5.31
N GLU A 48 17.63 -9.25 4.63
CA GLU A 48 18.69 -8.47 5.28
C GLU A 48 18.10 -7.15 5.82
N PHE A 49 18.48 -6.80 7.06
CA PHE A 49 17.88 -5.68 7.78
C PHE A 49 17.96 -4.36 7.01
N ASP A 50 19.14 -3.98 6.54
CA ASP A 50 19.35 -2.72 5.82
C ASP A 50 18.53 -2.68 4.50
N GLU A 51 18.39 -3.81 3.82
CA GLU A 51 17.57 -3.90 2.63
C GLU A 51 16.07 -3.81 2.93
N VAL A 52 15.60 -4.41 4.03
CA VAL A 52 14.20 -4.31 4.48
C VAL A 52 13.88 -2.87 4.87
N ILE A 53 14.79 -2.20 5.60
CA ILE A 53 14.66 -0.77 5.92
C ILE A 53 14.46 0.05 4.66
N GLU A 54 15.34 -0.09 3.67
CA GLU A 54 15.31 0.75 2.48
C GLU A 54 14.18 0.36 1.51
N LYS A 55 14.09 -0.92 1.14
CA LYS A 55 13.21 -1.41 0.07
C LYS A 55 11.79 -1.71 0.53
N HIS A 56 11.55 -1.83 1.84
CA HIS A 56 10.22 -2.08 2.38
C HIS A 56 9.72 -0.95 3.27
N PHE A 57 10.46 -0.55 4.31
CA PHE A 57 9.97 0.43 5.27
C PHE A 57 9.99 1.85 4.69
N LEU A 58 11.14 2.34 4.23
CA LEU A 58 11.24 3.66 3.59
C LEU A 58 10.34 3.77 2.36
N ASP A 59 10.38 2.75 1.49
CA ASP A 59 9.51 2.69 0.31
C ASP A 59 8.03 2.85 0.70
N SER A 60 7.58 2.15 1.74
CA SER A 60 6.19 2.23 2.21
C SER A 60 5.81 3.62 2.75
N VAL A 61 6.67 4.22 3.58
CA VAL A 61 6.35 5.50 4.24
C VAL A 61 6.62 6.73 3.37
N SER A 62 7.32 6.59 2.25
CA SER A 62 7.60 7.67 1.30
C SER A 62 6.35 8.36 0.76
N LEU A 63 5.20 7.67 0.75
CA LEU A 63 3.91 8.25 0.38
C LEU A 63 3.55 9.49 1.23
N GLY A 64 3.91 9.47 2.50
CA GLY A 64 3.66 10.58 3.40
C GLY A 64 4.42 11.84 3.03
N ALA A 65 5.64 11.70 2.49
CA ALA A 65 6.43 12.81 1.98
C ALA A 65 5.79 13.49 0.76
N VAL A 66 5.07 12.70 -0.05
CA VAL A 66 4.42 13.19 -1.29
C VAL A 66 3.03 13.77 -1.03
N LEU A 67 2.19 13.07 -0.24
CA LEU A 67 0.78 13.45 -0.06
C LEU A 67 0.53 14.30 1.19
N GLY A 68 1.47 14.37 2.13
CA GLY A 68 1.23 15.02 3.41
C GLY A 68 0.01 14.40 4.11
N LEU A 69 0.09 13.12 4.46
CA LEU A 69 -1.03 12.35 5.01
C LEU A 69 -1.63 13.05 6.23
N LYS A 70 -2.95 13.26 6.18
CA LYS A 70 -3.71 13.89 7.25
C LYS A 70 -4.13 12.83 8.28
N LYS A 71 -4.53 13.31 9.46
CA LYS A 71 -5.13 12.47 10.50
C LYS A 71 -6.45 11.87 10.02
N GLU A 72 -6.76 10.67 10.52
CA GLU A 72 -8.08 10.01 10.38
C GLU A 72 -8.52 9.64 8.95
N LEU A 73 -7.61 9.60 7.97
CA LEU A 73 -7.95 9.06 6.66
C LEU A 73 -8.28 7.57 6.75
N LYS A 74 -9.33 7.17 6.04
CA LYS A 74 -9.63 5.76 5.79
C LYS A 74 -8.80 5.27 4.62
N VAL A 75 -7.90 4.33 4.89
CA VAL A 75 -6.94 3.81 3.90
C VAL A 75 -7.21 2.34 3.66
N LEU A 76 -7.27 1.93 2.40
CA LEU A 76 -7.27 0.54 1.98
C LEU A 76 -5.91 0.20 1.36
N ASP A 77 -5.24 -0.81 1.91
CA ASP A 77 -4.06 -1.42 1.27
C ASP A 77 -4.50 -2.72 0.58
N MET A 78 -4.61 -2.66 -0.75
CA MET A 78 -5.11 -3.76 -1.55
C MET A 78 -3.98 -4.66 -2.05
N GLY A 79 -4.05 -5.93 -1.69
CA GLY A 79 -2.99 -6.90 -1.98
C GLY A 79 -1.75 -6.66 -1.12
N THR A 80 -1.97 -6.39 0.15
CA THR A 80 -0.96 -5.94 1.13
C THR A 80 0.21 -6.90 1.32
N GLY A 81 0.04 -8.18 1.01
CA GLY A 81 1.07 -9.21 1.13
C GLY A 81 1.55 -9.41 2.56
N ALA A 82 2.79 -9.05 2.82
CA ALA A 82 3.38 -9.07 4.17
C ALA A 82 3.06 -7.82 5.02
N GLY A 83 2.11 -6.98 4.56
CA GLY A 83 1.71 -5.77 5.27
C GLY A 83 2.30 -4.49 4.69
N PHE A 84 2.72 -4.51 3.42
CA PHE A 84 3.33 -3.37 2.75
C PHE A 84 2.44 -2.78 1.66
N PRO A 85 2.16 -1.46 1.69
CA PRO A 85 2.75 -0.44 2.57
C PRO A 85 2.00 -0.21 3.90
N GLY A 86 0.87 -0.88 4.16
CA GLY A 86 -0.08 -0.51 5.21
C GLY A 86 0.46 -0.52 6.64
N ILE A 87 1.24 -1.54 7.06
CA ILE A 87 1.79 -1.59 8.43
C ILE A 87 2.81 -0.48 8.67
N PRO A 88 3.84 -0.25 7.82
CA PRO A 88 4.73 0.90 7.99
C PRO A 88 4.01 2.25 8.00
N LEU A 89 3.00 2.44 7.15
CA LEU A 89 2.16 3.64 7.17
C LEU A 89 1.44 3.80 8.51
N LYS A 90 0.90 2.71 9.08
CA LYS A 90 0.24 2.74 10.38
C LYS A 90 1.19 3.08 11.52
N ILE A 91 2.41 2.54 11.49
CA ILE A 91 3.43 2.83 12.50
C ILE A 91 3.77 4.33 12.50
N ILE A 92 4.03 4.91 11.32
CA ILE A 92 4.41 6.33 11.20
C ILE A 92 3.21 7.28 11.41
N TYR A 93 2.01 6.89 10.95
CA TYR A 93 0.79 7.70 10.99
C TYR A 93 -0.29 6.99 11.81
N PRO A 94 -0.18 6.98 13.16
CA PRO A 94 -1.03 6.16 14.03
C PRO A 94 -2.52 6.56 14.00
N ASP A 95 -2.86 7.75 13.54
CA ASP A 95 -4.25 8.22 13.43
C ASP A 95 -4.97 7.69 12.17
N LEU A 96 -4.27 7.07 11.21
CA LEU A 96 -4.89 6.48 10.03
C LEU A 96 -5.80 5.30 10.43
N GLN A 97 -6.94 5.15 9.74
CA GLN A 97 -7.79 3.97 9.82
C GLN A 97 -7.49 3.07 8.63
N ILE A 98 -6.80 1.95 8.85
CA ILE A 98 -6.27 1.13 7.76
C ILE A 98 -6.97 -0.23 7.68
N THR A 99 -7.42 -0.59 6.48
CA THR A 99 -7.84 -1.96 6.14
C THR A 99 -6.78 -2.60 5.24
N LEU A 100 -6.18 -3.69 5.69
CA LEU A 100 -5.26 -4.51 4.92
C LEU A 100 -6.05 -5.63 4.26
N ALA A 101 -6.08 -5.71 2.93
CA ALA A 101 -6.79 -6.76 2.21
C ALA A 101 -5.83 -7.66 1.44
N ASP A 102 -5.92 -8.98 1.64
CA ASP A 102 -5.17 -9.96 0.85
C ASP A 102 -6.03 -11.18 0.52
N SER A 103 -5.78 -11.79 -0.64
CA SER A 103 -6.51 -12.95 -1.12
C SER A 103 -6.02 -14.29 -0.53
N LEU A 104 -4.95 -14.29 0.23
CA LEU A 104 -4.37 -15.47 0.88
C LEU A 104 -4.59 -15.43 2.38
N ASN A 105 -5.46 -16.29 2.89
CA ASN A 105 -5.81 -16.33 4.32
C ASN A 105 -4.59 -16.49 5.24
N LYS A 106 -3.58 -17.26 4.84
CA LYS A 106 -2.35 -17.41 5.62
C LYS A 106 -1.60 -16.10 5.84
N ARG A 107 -1.66 -15.15 4.87
CA ARG A 107 -1.08 -13.81 5.03
C ARG A 107 -1.90 -12.98 6.01
N VAL A 108 -3.22 -13.05 5.90
CA VAL A 108 -4.14 -12.35 6.82
C VAL A 108 -3.93 -12.81 8.27
N THR A 109 -3.73 -14.11 8.50
CA THR A 109 -3.37 -14.63 9.82
C THR A 109 -2.08 -14.00 10.33
N PHE A 110 -1.03 -13.97 9.52
CA PHE A 110 0.24 -13.31 9.87
C PHE A 110 0.07 -11.81 10.17
N LEU A 111 -0.72 -11.11 9.35
CA LEU A 111 -0.99 -9.68 9.57
C LEU A 111 -1.68 -9.42 10.90
N ASN A 112 -2.64 -10.26 11.30
CA ASN A 112 -3.28 -10.16 12.61
C ASN A 112 -2.31 -10.44 13.77
N GLU A 113 -1.40 -11.43 13.62
CA GLU A 113 -0.32 -11.67 14.58
C GLU A 113 0.57 -10.42 14.74
N VAL A 114 0.92 -9.75 13.63
CA VAL A 114 1.73 -8.52 13.65
C VAL A 114 0.96 -7.36 14.29
N ILE A 115 -0.30 -7.13 13.91
CA ILE A 115 -1.15 -6.06 14.47
C ILE A 115 -1.23 -6.18 15.99
N GLU A 116 -1.44 -7.40 16.50
CA GLU A 116 -1.52 -7.68 17.94
C GLU A 116 -0.17 -7.45 18.63
N ALA A 117 0.91 -8.01 18.08
CA ALA A 117 2.26 -7.89 18.65
C ALA A 117 2.73 -6.44 18.74
N LEU A 118 2.47 -5.64 17.71
CA LEU A 118 2.82 -4.22 17.65
C LEU A 118 1.83 -3.32 18.39
N LYS A 119 0.75 -3.86 18.95
CA LYS A 119 -0.33 -3.12 19.65
C LYS A 119 -0.92 -2.00 18.78
N LEU A 120 -1.08 -2.23 17.48
CA LEU A 120 -1.63 -1.25 16.56
C LEU A 120 -3.16 -1.14 16.72
N ASN A 121 -3.67 0.09 16.81
CA ASN A 121 -5.10 0.36 16.90
C ASN A 121 -5.60 1.02 15.61
N GLY A 122 -6.87 0.86 15.24
CA GLY A 122 -7.44 1.44 14.01
C GLY A 122 -6.84 0.83 12.73
N ILE A 123 -6.48 -0.45 12.80
CA ILE A 123 -6.04 -1.25 11.66
C ILE A 123 -6.64 -2.64 11.76
N GLU A 124 -7.06 -3.19 10.63
CA GLU A 124 -7.60 -4.53 10.51
C GLU A 124 -7.04 -5.25 9.28
N ALA A 125 -7.00 -6.58 9.31
CA ALA A 125 -6.64 -7.39 8.16
C ALA A 125 -7.80 -8.30 7.74
N ILE A 126 -8.15 -8.28 6.46
CA ILE A 126 -9.29 -9.03 5.91
C ILE A 126 -8.87 -9.96 4.77
N HIS A 127 -9.40 -11.18 4.80
CA HIS A 127 -9.24 -12.15 3.72
C HIS A 127 -10.30 -11.92 2.65
N ALA A 128 -9.92 -11.34 1.52
CA ALA A 128 -10.85 -11.09 0.43
C ALA A 128 -10.12 -10.94 -0.92
N ARG A 129 -10.84 -11.28 -1.99
CA ARG A 129 -10.48 -10.87 -3.35
C ARG A 129 -11.06 -9.50 -3.64
N ALA A 130 -10.32 -8.64 -4.33
CA ALA A 130 -10.76 -7.29 -4.68
C ALA A 130 -12.12 -7.28 -5.40
N GLU A 131 -12.30 -8.21 -6.35
CA GLU A 131 -13.51 -8.29 -7.17
C GLU A 131 -14.76 -8.69 -6.37
N GLU A 132 -14.59 -9.43 -5.28
CA GLU A 132 -15.67 -9.85 -4.39
C GLU A 132 -15.95 -8.77 -3.34
N LEU A 133 -14.89 -8.25 -2.71
CA LEU A 133 -14.97 -7.22 -1.68
C LEU A 133 -15.66 -5.95 -2.20
N ALA A 134 -15.36 -5.52 -3.43
CA ALA A 134 -15.95 -4.33 -4.04
C ALA A 134 -17.46 -4.44 -4.32
N ARG A 135 -18.06 -5.61 -4.15
CA ARG A 135 -19.52 -5.78 -4.23
C ARG A 135 -20.22 -5.53 -2.91
N ASN A 136 -19.46 -5.52 -1.81
CA ASN A 136 -19.97 -5.22 -0.48
C ASN A 136 -20.02 -3.70 -0.27
N ALA A 137 -21.21 -3.16 -0.01
CA ALA A 137 -21.44 -1.73 0.19
C ALA A 137 -20.68 -1.14 1.40
N ALA A 138 -20.31 -1.98 2.37
CA ALA A 138 -19.51 -1.55 3.52
C ALA A 138 -18.07 -1.14 3.14
N TYR A 139 -17.57 -1.60 2.00
CA TYR A 139 -16.22 -1.31 1.52
C TYR A 139 -16.19 -0.47 0.24
N ARG A 140 -17.22 -0.63 -0.62
CA ARG A 140 -17.28 0.06 -1.91
C ARG A 140 -17.42 1.55 -1.73
N GLU A 141 -16.50 2.33 -2.35
CA GLU A 141 -16.49 3.80 -2.32
C GLU A 141 -16.48 4.39 -0.90
N GLN A 142 -15.76 3.72 0.04
CA GLN A 142 -15.70 4.09 1.46
C GLN A 142 -14.34 4.66 1.89
N TYR A 143 -13.31 4.56 1.06
CA TYR A 143 -11.95 4.92 1.45
C TYR A 143 -11.52 6.25 0.84
N ASP A 144 -10.87 7.07 1.66
CA ASP A 144 -10.27 8.34 1.22
C ASP A 144 -9.03 8.09 0.36
N LEU A 145 -8.30 7.01 0.68
CA LEU A 145 -7.09 6.60 0.00
C LEU A 145 -7.07 5.08 -0.19
N CYS A 146 -6.80 4.65 -1.42
CA CYS A 146 -6.47 3.27 -1.71
C CYS A 146 -5.02 3.21 -2.18
N VAL A 147 -4.23 2.33 -1.59
CA VAL A 147 -2.85 2.06 -1.98
C VAL A 147 -2.69 0.61 -2.40
N SER A 148 -1.68 0.34 -3.21
CA SER A 148 -1.30 -1.03 -3.57
C SER A 148 0.13 -1.04 -4.08
N ARG A 149 0.88 -2.11 -3.75
CA ARG A 149 2.27 -2.29 -4.16
C ARG A 149 2.49 -3.67 -4.77
N ALA A 150 3.14 -3.71 -5.95
CA ALA A 150 3.63 -4.96 -6.59
C ALA A 150 2.57 -6.04 -6.87
N VAL A 151 1.31 -5.65 -7.18
CA VAL A 151 0.20 -6.61 -7.41
C VAL A 151 -0.02 -6.93 -8.88
N ALA A 152 -0.12 -5.91 -9.75
CA ALA A 152 -0.48 -6.08 -11.16
C ALA A 152 -0.07 -4.84 -11.98
N ASN A 153 -0.29 -4.91 -13.32
CA ASN A 153 -0.20 -3.72 -14.16
C ASN A 153 -1.28 -2.69 -13.80
N LEU A 154 -1.07 -1.42 -14.17
CA LEU A 154 -1.90 -0.30 -13.73
C LEU A 154 -3.36 -0.40 -14.18
N SER A 155 -3.66 -0.92 -15.39
CA SER A 155 -5.04 -1.13 -15.84
C SER A 155 -5.78 -2.11 -14.95
N THR A 156 -5.20 -3.28 -14.69
CA THR A 156 -5.75 -4.30 -13.79
C THR A 156 -5.89 -3.77 -12.38
N LEU A 157 -4.84 -3.10 -11.89
CA LEU A 157 -4.80 -2.57 -10.54
C LEU A 157 -5.84 -1.46 -10.33
N SER A 158 -6.08 -0.65 -11.35
CA SER A 158 -7.17 0.35 -11.33
C SER A 158 -8.54 -0.30 -11.14
N GLU A 159 -8.81 -1.44 -11.80
CA GLU A 159 -10.07 -2.17 -11.64
C GLU A 159 -10.19 -2.81 -10.25
N TYR A 160 -9.08 -3.21 -9.62
CA TYR A 160 -9.08 -3.73 -8.26
C TYR A 160 -9.26 -2.65 -7.19
N CYS A 161 -8.77 -1.43 -7.41
CA CYS A 161 -8.64 -0.41 -6.38
C CYS A 161 -9.67 0.72 -6.48
N LEU A 162 -9.92 1.27 -7.67
CA LEU A 162 -10.83 2.41 -7.84
C LEU A 162 -12.27 2.18 -7.34
N PRO A 163 -12.84 0.96 -7.39
CA PRO A 163 -14.17 0.71 -6.82
C PRO A 163 -14.29 0.96 -5.31
N PHE A 164 -13.19 1.03 -4.58
CA PHE A 164 -13.18 1.26 -3.13
C PHE A 164 -13.03 2.74 -2.76
N VAL A 165 -12.49 3.55 -3.69
CA VAL A 165 -12.20 4.95 -3.44
C VAL A 165 -13.47 5.78 -3.43
N ALA A 166 -13.68 6.57 -2.38
CA ALA A 166 -14.77 7.52 -2.26
C ALA A 166 -14.63 8.65 -3.29
N LEU A 167 -15.70 9.36 -3.59
CA LEU A 167 -15.64 10.56 -4.45
C LEU A 167 -14.68 11.59 -3.85
N ASN A 168 -13.80 12.14 -4.68
CA ASN A 168 -12.70 13.04 -4.34
C ASN A 168 -11.57 12.37 -3.50
N GLY A 169 -11.65 11.08 -3.25
CA GLY A 169 -10.55 10.30 -2.70
C GLY A 169 -9.51 9.97 -3.77
N MET A 170 -8.43 9.30 -3.37
CA MET A 170 -7.27 9.01 -4.21
C MET A 170 -6.98 7.50 -4.28
N PHE A 171 -6.62 7.03 -5.47
CA PHE A 171 -5.92 5.77 -5.64
C PHE A 171 -4.46 6.07 -5.98
N VAL A 172 -3.54 5.48 -5.20
CA VAL A 172 -2.09 5.71 -5.35
C VAL A 172 -1.34 4.38 -5.36
N PRO A 173 -1.15 3.77 -6.54
CA PRO A 173 -0.27 2.62 -6.70
C PRO A 173 1.21 3.02 -6.56
N TYR A 174 1.96 2.16 -5.85
CA TYR A 174 3.42 2.20 -5.77
C TYR A 174 4.01 1.50 -6.97
N LYS A 175 4.80 2.21 -7.75
CA LYS A 175 5.47 1.70 -8.94
C LYS A 175 6.98 1.94 -8.87
N SER A 176 7.74 1.19 -9.66
CA SER A 176 9.19 1.33 -9.79
C SER A 176 9.57 1.55 -11.24
N GLY A 177 10.61 2.37 -11.45
CA GLY A 177 11.15 2.65 -12.77
C GLY A 177 10.30 3.60 -13.62
N GLU A 178 10.54 3.55 -14.92
CA GLU A 178 9.79 4.29 -15.94
C GLU A 178 8.41 3.63 -16.12
N ILE A 179 7.36 4.44 -16.08
CA ILE A 179 5.98 3.94 -16.07
C ILE A 179 5.08 4.64 -17.10
N GLU A 180 5.66 5.45 -17.97
CA GLU A 180 4.92 6.27 -18.93
C GLU A 180 4.05 5.42 -19.85
N GLU A 181 4.59 4.33 -20.40
CA GLU A 181 3.84 3.40 -21.26
C GLU A 181 2.73 2.69 -20.47
N GLU A 182 2.99 2.30 -19.22
CA GLU A 182 2.00 1.65 -18.37
C GLU A 182 0.86 2.61 -18.02
N VAL A 183 1.18 3.88 -17.75
CA VAL A 183 0.21 4.94 -17.48
C VAL A 183 -0.65 5.21 -18.72
N GLU A 184 -0.03 5.32 -19.90
CA GLU A 184 -0.76 5.56 -21.14
C GLU A 184 -1.75 4.42 -21.43
N ALA A 185 -1.30 3.17 -21.30
CA ALA A 185 -2.15 1.99 -21.48
C ALA A 185 -3.32 1.94 -20.47
N ALA A 186 -3.15 2.49 -19.26
CA ALA A 186 -4.16 2.45 -18.21
C ALA A 186 -5.19 3.60 -18.27
N LYS A 187 -4.98 4.64 -19.08
CA LYS A 187 -5.89 5.81 -19.13
C LYS A 187 -7.34 5.45 -19.37
N LYS A 188 -7.59 4.51 -20.29
CA LYS A 188 -8.94 4.03 -20.59
C LYS A 188 -9.57 3.35 -19.38
N ALA A 189 -8.84 2.47 -18.70
CA ALA A 189 -9.30 1.78 -17.50
C ALA A 189 -9.65 2.80 -16.40
N ILE A 190 -8.74 3.72 -16.10
CA ILE A 190 -8.92 4.79 -15.11
C ILE A 190 -10.21 5.56 -15.39
N PHE A 191 -10.41 6.02 -16.63
CA PHE A 191 -11.61 6.76 -17.02
C PHE A 191 -12.90 5.96 -16.86
N LEU A 192 -12.92 4.70 -17.32
CA LEU A 192 -14.10 3.81 -17.22
C LEU A 192 -14.48 3.52 -15.76
N LEU A 193 -13.50 3.51 -14.87
CA LEU A 193 -13.70 3.24 -13.44
C LEU A 193 -14.03 4.51 -12.63
N GLY A 194 -14.13 5.65 -13.30
CA GLY A 194 -14.48 6.93 -12.68
C GLY A 194 -13.31 7.70 -12.08
N GLY A 195 -12.08 7.31 -12.41
CA GLY A 195 -10.87 8.02 -12.01
C GLY A 195 -10.42 9.07 -13.02
N GLU A 196 -9.55 9.96 -12.56
CA GLU A 196 -8.82 10.94 -13.35
C GLU A 196 -7.35 10.94 -12.93
N LEU A 197 -6.44 10.75 -13.88
CA LEU A 197 -5.00 10.86 -13.62
C LEU A 197 -4.67 12.33 -13.30
N LYS A 198 -4.15 12.59 -12.10
CA LYS A 198 -3.75 13.94 -11.68
C LYS A 198 -2.28 14.19 -11.93
N GLN A 199 -1.44 13.24 -11.53
CA GLN A 199 0.01 13.40 -11.59
C GLN A 199 0.70 12.04 -11.54
N VAL A 200 1.85 11.95 -12.16
CA VAL A 200 2.86 10.94 -11.90
C VAL A 200 4.00 11.62 -11.14
N HIS A 201 4.23 11.20 -9.91
CA HIS A 201 5.30 11.74 -9.07
C HIS A 201 6.46 10.75 -9.06
N GLN A 202 7.54 11.10 -9.74
CA GLN A 202 8.77 10.30 -9.78
C GLN A 202 9.79 10.89 -8.80
N PHE A 203 10.44 10.03 -8.04
CA PHE A 203 11.44 10.44 -7.06
C PHE A 203 12.42 9.30 -6.81
N SER A 204 13.49 9.63 -6.10
CA SER A 204 14.49 8.66 -5.69
C SER A 204 14.86 8.91 -4.25
N PHE A 205 15.19 7.87 -3.53
CA PHE A 205 15.62 7.93 -2.14
C PHE A 205 16.58 6.79 -1.80
N GLY A 206 17.19 6.87 -0.61
CA GLY A 206 18.09 5.87 -0.09
C GLY A 206 19.48 5.92 -0.71
N GLU A 207 20.40 5.15 -0.13
CA GLU A 207 21.81 5.09 -0.59
C GLU A 207 21.93 4.45 -1.98
N ASN A 208 21.00 3.54 -2.30
CA ASN A 208 20.96 2.85 -3.60
C ASN A 208 20.18 3.64 -4.67
N ASN A 209 19.80 4.88 -4.37
CA ASN A 209 19.04 5.75 -5.27
C ASN A 209 17.83 5.03 -5.88
N LEU A 210 16.99 4.45 -5.03
CA LEU A 210 15.83 3.67 -5.47
C LEU A 210 14.81 4.57 -6.18
N HIS A 211 14.66 4.35 -7.48
CA HIS A 211 13.67 5.07 -8.28
C HIS A 211 12.26 4.56 -8.02
N ARG A 212 11.35 5.47 -7.71
CA ARG A 212 9.94 5.19 -7.43
C ARG A 212 9.03 6.16 -8.15
N SER A 213 7.81 5.67 -8.41
CA SER A 213 6.74 6.46 -9.03
C SER A 213 5.44 6.24 -8.27
N PHE A 214 4.79 7.32 -7.86
CA PHE A 214 3.40 7.32 -7.44
C PHE A 214 2.52 7.84 -8.57
N VAL A 215 1.52 7.06 -8.95
CA VAL A 215 0.50 7.51 -9.90
C VAL A 215 -0.70 8.01 -9.11
N LEU A 216 -0.91 9.32 -9.08
CA LEU A 216 -2.00 9.94 -8.31
C LEU A 216 -3.27 9.97 -9.19
N ILE A 217 -4.25 9.15 -8.82
CA ILE A 217 -5.52 9.01 -9.53
C ILE A 217 -6.65 9.44 -8.60
N GLU A 218 -7.30 10.54 -8.92
CA GLU A 218 -8.44 11.08 -8.16
C GLU A 218 -9.75 10.43 -8.61
N LYS A 219 -10.62 10.07 -7.67
CA LYS A 219 -11.95 9.56 -7.96
C LYS A 219 -12.94 10.68 -8.27
N LYS A 220 -13.32 10.83 -9.53
CA LYS A 220 -14.22 11.88 -10.01
C LYS A 220 -15.68 11.44 -10.14
N LYS A 221 -15.90 10.16 -10.44
CA LYS A 221 -17.24 9.60 -10.65
C LYS A 221 -17.37 8.26 -9.96
N LYS A 222 -18.61 7.88 -9.61
CA LYS A 222 -18.86 6.53 -9.09
C LYS A 222 -18.46 5.48 -10.11
N THR A 223 -17.82 4.41 -9.65
CA THR A 223 -17.48 3.26 -10.49
C THR A 223 -18.78 2.55 -10.90
N PRO A 224 -19.01 2.32 -12.21
CA PRO A 224 -20.19 1.58 -12.67
C PRO A 224 -20.32 0.22 -11.96
N LYS A 225 -21.55 -0.23 -11.68
CA LYS A 225 -21.81 -1.48 -10.96
C LYS A 225 -21.31 -2.74 -11.67
N THR A 226 -21.03 -2.65 -12.99
CA THR A 226 -20.42 -3.71 -13.79
C THR A 226 -18.97 -3.98 -13.40
N TYR A 227 -18.30 -3.04 -12.72
CA TYR A 227 -16.93 -3.17 -12.25
C TYR A 227 -16.86 -3.32 -10.72
N PRO A 228 -15.89 -4.05 -10.20
CA PRO A 228 -14.95 -4.87 -10.98
C PRO A 228 -15.67 -6.03 -11.66
N ARG A 229 -15.09 -6.50 -12.78
CA ARG A 229 -15.56 -7.70 -13.49
C ARG A 229 -15.37 -8.95 -12.62
N LYS A 230 -15.87 -10.08 -13.08
CA LYS A 230 -15.77 -11.37 -12.38
C LYS A 230 -14.31 -11.69 -12.03
N ALA A 231 -14.10 -12.31 -10.87
CA ALA A 231 -12.78 -12.69 -10.36
C ALA A 231 -11.91 -13.38 -11.43
N GLY A 232 -10.67 -12.90 -11.54
CA GLY A 232 -9.68 -13.33 -12.53
C GLY A 232 -9.84 -12.74 -13.94
N THR A 233 -10.95 -12.08 -14.27
CA THR A 233 -11.12 -11.40 -15.57
C THR A 233 -10.19 -10.20 -15.73
N PRO A 234 -10.06 -9.30 -14.73
CA PRO A 234 -9.17 -8.15 -14.86
C PRO A 234 -7.71 -8.50 -15.17
N ALA A 235 -7.20 -9.58 -14.57
CA ALA A 235 -5.83 -10.03 -14.80
C ALA A 235 -5.61 -10.66 -16.18
N LYS A 236 -6.63 -11.39 -16.69
CA LYS A 236 -6.54 -12.09 -17.99
C LYS A 236 -6.81 -11.15 -19.18
N GLN A 237 -7.62 -10.15 -18.98
CA GLN A 237 -8.08 -9.22 -20.00
C GLN A 237 -8.16 -7.81 -19.39
N PRO A 238 -7.02 -7.11 -19.19
CA PRO A 238 -7.01 -5.72 -18.72
C PRO A 238 -7.89 -4.81 -19.58
N LEU A 239 -8.47 -3.75 -18.96
CA LEU A 239 -9.35 -2.77 -19.65
C LEU A 239 -8.60 -1.91 -20.66
#